data_f1c5c7d1117ac297cdec91bc3dc65abb
#
_entry.id   f1c5c7d1117ac297cdec91bc3dc65abb
#
_cell.length_a   1.000
_cell.length_b   1.000
_cell.length_c   1.000
_cell.angle_alpha   90.00
_cell.angle_beta   90.00
_cell.angle_gamma   90.00
#
_symmetry.space_group_name_H-M   'P 1'
#
loop_
_entity.id
_entity.type
_entity.pdbx_description
1 polymer ?
#
loop_
_entity_poly.entity_id
_entity_poly.type
_entity_poly.pdbx_seq_one_letter_code
_entity_poly.pdbx_strand_id
1 'polypeptide(L)'
;SKIIDELSLEVLYMPDEKGLRAVVSSDTNRPGLALAGFFEYFDSERIQVLGKSELGFLEDLSPETRAERLSELTAHRPAAIVISRAMEPPAELHGFCERDGVPLLRSSDTTSGFMAALIGYLNVQLASRITNHGVFVEVYGEGVLLIGDSGVGKSETAIELVKRGHRLIADDAVEIRRVSAKTLVGSAPENIRHFIELRGVGIVNARQIFGMGAVKITEKIDMVIRLEPWNQDKVYDRMGLDNEYTDILGIKLPLLTIPVHPGRNLAIIIEVAAMNNRQKKMGYNAAYELMRNLGMADDLPPASPKTQEEWYKY
;
A
#
# COMPACT_ATOMS: atom_id res chain seq x y z
N SER A 1 -17.03 -6.65 -12.91
CA SER A 1 -16.45 -6.25 -11.59
C SER A 1 -14.95 -6.12 -11.75
N LYS A 2 -14.34 -5.15 -11.06
CA LYS A 2 -12.91 -4.81 -11.21
C LYS A 2 -11.95 -6.01 -11.05
N ILE A 3 -12.27 -6.98 -10.20
CA ILE A 3 -11.45 -8.21 -10.01
C ILE A 3 -11.42 -9.06 -11.29
N ILE A 4 -12.56 -9.20 -11.95
CA ILE A 4 -12.71 -10.02 -13.17
C ILE A 4 -11.86 -9.43 -14.29
N ASP A 5 -11.96 -8.12 -14.49
CA ASP A 5 -11.23 -7.41 -15.55
C ASP A 5 -9.72 -7.43 -15.30
N GLU A 6 -9.30 -7.12 -14.04
CA GLU A 6 -7.89 -7.04 -13.66
C GLU A 6 -7.15 -8.39 -13.74
N LEU A 7 -7.83 -9.47 -13.31
CA LEU A 7 -7.26 -10.82 -13.31
C LEU A 7 -7.68 -11.66 -14.52
N SER A 8 -8.32 -11.03 -15.52
CA SER A 8 -8.76 -11.67 -16.77
C SER A 8 -9.53 -12.97 -16.53
N LEU A 9 -10.50 -12.93 -15.59
CA LEU A 9 -11.28 -14.10 -15.22
C LEU A 9 -12.43 -14.32 -16.19
N GLU A 10 -12.63 -15.57 -16.57
CA GLU A 10 -13.83 -16.01 -17.28
C GLU A 10 -14.97 -16.21 -16.30
N VAL A 11 -16.15 -15.70 -16.64
CA VAL A 11 -17.37 -15.85 -15.83
C VAL A 11 -18.13 -17.06 -16.30
N LEU A 12 -18.20 -18.11 -15.47
CA LEU A 12 -19.01 -19.30 -15.74
C LEU A 12 -20.43 -19.11 -15.19
N TYR A 13 -20.55 -18.51 -14.01
CA TYR A 13 -21.83 -18.09 -13.42
C TYR A 13 -21.65 -16.82 -12.59
N MET A 14 -22.62 -15.91 -12.66
CA MET A 14 -22.68 -14.69 -11.86
C MET A 14 -24.11 -14.45 -11.42
N PRO A 15 -24.39 -14.38 -10.12
CA PRO A 15 -25.70 -14.00 -9.61
C PRO A 15 -26.00 -12.53 -9.89
N ASP A 16 -27.28 -12.14 -9.77
CA ASP A 16 -27.70 -10.74 -9.85
C ASP A 16 -26.99 -9.90 -8.76
N GLU A 17 -26.90 -8.58 -8.96
CA GLU A 17 -26.21 -7.66 -8.04
C GLU A 17 -26.64 -7.79 -6.58
N LYS A 18 -27.91 -8.12 -6.33
CA LYS A 18 -28.46 -8.33 -4.97
C LYS A 18 -27.94 -9.63 -4.31
N GLY A 19 -27.48 -10.59 -5.10
CA GLY A 19 -26.91 -11.86 -4.62
C GLY A 19 -25.42 -11.80 -4.36
N LEU A 20 -24.73 -10.77 -4.86
CA LEU A 20 -23.28 -10.63 -4.72
C LEU A 20 -22.90 -10.31 -3.27
N ARG A 21 -21.91 -11.04 -2.76
CA ARG A 21 -21.26 -10.70 -1.49
C ARG A 21 -20.04 -9.81 -1.76
N ALA A 22 -19.83 -8.83 -0.90
CA ALA A 22 -18.59 -8.04 -0.94
C ALA A 22 -17.41 -8.92 -0.51
N VAL A 23 -16.31 -8.83 -1.24
CA VAL A 23 -15.05 -9.42 -0.82
C VAL A 23 -14.44 -8.49 0.22
N VAL A 24 -14.30 -8.98 1.45
CA VAL A 24 -13.82 -8.19 2.62
C VAL A 24 -12.46 -8.68 3.14
N SER A 25 -12.00 -9.85 2.69
CA SER A 25 -10.72 -10.45 3.08
C SER A 25 -9.79 -10.53 1.87
N SER A 26 -8.51 -10.22 2.08
CA SER A 26 -7.46 -10.48 1.10
C SER A 26 -6.97 -11.92 1.12
N ASP A 27 -7.32 -12.68 2.15
CA ASP A 27 -6.96 -14.07 2.25
C ASP A 27 -7.77 -14.90 1.25
N THR A 28 -7.13 -15.90 0.68
CA THR A 28 -7.73 -16.88 -0.20
C THR A 28 -7.66 -18.27 0.43
N ASN A 29 -8.54 -19.18 0.03
CA ASN A 29 -8.55 -20.53 0.58
C ASN A 29 -8.55 -21.58 -0.55
N ARG A 30 -7.89 -22.70 -0.28
CA ARG A 30 -8.03 -23.95 -1.03
C ARG A 30 -8.86 -24.90 -0.18
N PRO A 31 -10.12 -25.20 -0.55
CA PRO A 31 -11.07 -25.86 0.35
C PRO A 31 -10.88 -27.38 0.45
N GLY A 32 -9.64 -27.89 0.40
CA GLY A 32 -9.37 -29.33 0.40
C GLY A 32 -9.96 -30.06 1.60
N LEU A 33 -9.83 -29.50 2.82
CA LEU A 33 -10.42 -30.10 4.05
C LEU A 33 -11.95 -30.01 4.03
N ALA A 34 -12.53 -28.92 3.55
CA ALA A 34 -13.97 -28.79 3.42
C ALA A 34 -14.52 -29.83 2.43
N LEU A 35 -13.86 -30.02 1.29
CA LEU A 35 -14.22 -31.08 0.34
C LEU A 35 -14.09 -32.49 0.91
N ALA A 36 -13.21 -32.70 1.89
CA ALA A 36 -13.12 -33.95 2.66
C ALA A 36 -14.19 -34.06 3.76
N GLY A 37 -15.04 -33.04 3.95
CA GLY A 37 -16.13 -33.04 4.91
C GLY A 37 -15.84 -32.32 6.24
N PHE A 38 -14.74 -31.56 6.33
CA PHE A 38 -14.39 -30.81 7.54
C PHE A 38 -14.60 -29.33 7.33
N PHE A 39 -15.74 -28.79 7.83
CA PHE A 39 -16.17 -27.42 7.66
C PHE A 39 -16.04 -26.56 8.94
N GLU A 40 -15.58 -27.10 10.06
CA GLU A 40 -15.55 -26.42 11.36
C GLU A 40 -14.85 -25.05 11.31
N TYR A 41 -13.78 -24.91 10.48
CA TYR A 41 -13.02 -23.68 10.29
C TYR A 41 -13.13 -23.14 8.87
N PHE A 42 -14.22 -23.46 8.17
CA PHE A 42 -14.45 -22.96 6.84
C PHE A 42 -14.83 -21.46 6.89
N ASP A 43 -14.05 -20.65 6.18
CA ASP A 43 -14.26 -19.21 6.11
C ASP A 43 -14.91 -18.83 4.78
N SER A 44 -16.19 -18.47 4.85
CA SER A 44 -16.98 -18.05 3.68
C SER A 44 -16.68 -16.65 3.16
N GLU A 45 -15.96 -15.82 3.91
CA GLU A 45 -15.55 -14.50 3.44
C GLU A 45 -14.40 -14.55 2.43
N ARG A 46 -13.69 -15.69 2.40
CA ARG A 46 -12.57 -15.90 1.46
C ARG A 46 -13.04 -16.39 0.10
N ILE A 47 -12.33 -15.98 -0.93
CA ILE A 47 -12.47 -16.59 -2.26
C ILE A 47 -11.88 -17.99 -2.21
N GLN A 48 -12.66 -18.98 -2.64
CA GLN A 48 -12.27 -20.39 -2.68
C GLN A 48 -11.62 -20.72 -4.03
N VAL A 49 -10.43 -21.29 -4.03
CA VAL A 49 -9.70 -21.60 -5.26
C VAL A 49 -9.53 -23.11 -5.38
N LEU A 50 -10.13 -23.68 -6.42
CA LEU A 50 -10.01 -25.10 -6.75
C LEU A 50 -8.96 -25.25 -7.86
N GLY A 51 -7.97 -26.08 -7.59
CA GLY A 51 -6.91 -26.42 -8.53
C GLY A 51 -6.94 -27.90 -8.86
N LYS A 52 -5.85 -28.38 -9.48
CA LYS A 52 -5.73 -29.78 -9.90
C LYS A 52 -5.92 -30.78 -8.75
N SER A 53 -5.45 -30.44 -7.54
CA SER A 53 -5.55 -31.36 -6.38
C SER A 53 -6.99 -31.48 -5.91
N GLU A 54 -7.72 -30.37 -5.81
CA GLU A 54 -9.12 -30.36 -5.37
C GLU A 54 -10.02 -31.03 -6.39
N LEU A 55 -9.84 -30.75 -7.68
CA LEU A 55 -10.64 -31.36 -8.74
C LEU A 55 -10.32 -32.86 -8.85
N GLY A 56 -9.05 -33.26 -8.81
CA GLY A 56 -8.68 -34.67 -8.79
C GLY A 56 -9.24 -35.43 -7.58
N PHE A 57 -9.22 -34.82 -6.39
CA PHE A 57 -9.87 -35.42 -5.22
C PHE A 57 -11.38 -35.61 -5.44
N LEU A 58 -12.07 -34.64 -6.02
CA LEU A 58 -13.49 -34.72 -6.33
C LEU A 58 -13.81 -35.83 -7.39
N GLU A 59 -12.91 -36.06 -8.35
CA GLU A 59 -13.03 -37.12 -9.36
C GLU A 59 -12.95 -38.52 -8.73
N ASP A 60 -12.17 -38.68 -7.64
CA ASP A 60 -12.03 -39.94 -6.92
C ASP A 60 -13.21 -40.28 -6.01
N LEU A 61 -14.11 -39.32 -5.73
CA LEU A 61 -15.32 -39.55 -4.93
C LEU A 61 -16.45 -40.18 -5.73
N SER A 62 -17.35 -40.91 -5.03
CA SER A 62 -18.60 -41.32 -5.67
C SER A 62 -19.42 -40.09 -6.09
N PRO A 63 -20.24 -40.20 -7.17
CA PRO A 63 -21.07 -39.08 -7.60
C PRO A 63 -21.95 -38.50 -6.51
N GLU A 64 -22.49 -39.33 -5.63
CA GLU A 64 -23.36 -38.91 -4.52
C GLU A 64 -22.57 -38.12 -3.49
N THR A 65 -21.40 -38.62 -3.05
CA THR A 65 -20.53 -37.95 -2.08
C THR A 65 -19.98 -36.64 -2.66
N ARG A 66 -19.59 -36.65 -3.93
CA ARG A 66 -19.12 -35.44 -4.61
C ARG A 66 -20.20 -34.37 -4.65
N ALA A 67 -21.42 -34.72 -5.02
CA ALA A 67 -22.56 -33.79 -5.04
C ALA A 67 -22.88 -33.26 -3.65
N GLU A 68 -22.82 -34.11 -2.61
CA GLU A 68 -23.02 -33.69 -1.21
C GLU A 68 -21.95 -32.65 -0.80
N ARG A 69 -20.67 -32.90 -1.04
CA ARG A 69 -19.57 -31.99 -0.67
C ARG A 69 -19.63 -30.67 -1.42
N LEU A 70 -19.94 -30.68 -2.71
CA LEU A 70 -20.10 -29.47 -3.49
C LEU A 70 -21.33 -28.66 -3.06
N SER A 71 -22.44 -29.34 -2.76
CA SER A 71 -23.65 -28.71 -2.25
C SER A 71 -23.41 -28.06 -0.89
N GLU A 72 -22.67 -28.72 0.01
CA GLU A 72 -22.31 -28.18 1.33
C GLU A 72 -21.36 -26.95 1.19
N LEU A 73 -20.35 -27.02 0.31
CA LEU A 73 -19.44 -25.92 0.03
C LEU A 73 -20.20 -24.67 -0.45
N THR A 74 -21.14 -24.82 -1.40
CA THR A 74 -21.89 -23.69 -1.94
C THR A 74 -22.93 -23.15 -0.94
N ALA A 75 -23.53 -24.03 -0.10
CA ALA A 75 -24.48 -23.65 0.96
C ALA A 75 -23.86 -22.70 2.00
N HIS A 76 -22.55 -22.76 2.23
CA HIS A 76 -21.81 -21.78 3.03
C HIS A 76 -21.69 -20.40 2.35
N ARG A 77 -22.10 -20.28 1.07
CA ARG A 77 -22.10 -19.06 0.29
C ARG A 77 -20.77 -18.31 0.32
N PRO A 78 -19.65 -18.91 -0.13
CA PRO A 78 -18.37 -18.22 -0.20
C PRO A 78 -18.49 -16.99 -1.14
N ALA A 79 -17.56 -16.02 -0.95
CA ALA A 79 -17.54 -14.79 -1.75
C ALA A 79 -17.44 -15.06 -3.26
N ALA A 80 -16.70 -16.08 -3.66
CA ALA A 80 -16.65 -16.66 -5.02
C ALA A 80 -15.94 -18.01 -4.98
N ILE A 81 -16.17 -18.83 -6.01
CA ILE A 81 -15.39 -20.02 -6.33
C ILE A 81 -14.65 -19.78 -7.65
N VAL A 82 -13.34 -20.04 -7.67
CA VAL A 82 -12.51 -19.89 -8.87
C VAL A 82 -11.83 -21.19 -9.22
N ILE A 83 -12.04 -21.66 -10.44
CA ILE A 83 -11.34 -22.82 -10.99
C ILE A 83 -10.07 -22.32 -11.69
N SER A 84 -8.91 -22.82 -11.27
CA SER A 84 -7.63 -22.43 -11.89
C SER A 84 -7.21 -23.34 -13.03
N ARG A 85 -6.19 -22.94 -13.83
CA ARG A 85 -5.58 -23.71 -14.93
C ARG A 85 -6.51 -23.95 -16.11
N ALA A 86 -7.51 -23.11 -16.33
CA ALA A 86 -8.55 -23.30 -17.34
C ALA A 86 -9.22 -24.70 -17.28
N MET A 87 -9.23 -25.34 -16.10
CA MET A 87 -9.86 -26.66 -15.93
C MET A 87 -11.39 -26.53 -15.95
N GLU A 88 -12.06 -27.60 -16.35
CA GLU A 88 -13.53 -27.64 -16.31
C GLU A 88 -14.00 -27.93 -14.87
N PRO A 89 -15.03 -27.23 -14.38
CA PRO A 89 -15.65 -27.55 -13.11
C PRO A 89 -16.44 -28.87 -13.19
N PRO A 90 -16.62 -29.58 -12.07
CA PRO A 90 -17.59 -30.66 -12.01
C PRO A 90 -18.98 -30.21 -12.48
N ALA A 91 -19.68 -31.03 -13.27
CA ALA A 91 -20.94 -30.64 -13.91
C ALA A 91 -22.00 -30.15 -12.89
N GLU A 92 -22.02 -30.74 -11.71
CA GLU A 92 -22.96 -30.42 -10.63
C GLU A 92 -22.71 -29.05 -9.98
N LEU A 93 -21.44 -28.57 -10.00
CA LEU A 93 -21.04 -27.34 -9.31
C LEU A 93 -21.76 -26.11 -9.84
N HIS A 94 -21.98 -26.03 -11.15
CA HIS A 94 -22.69 -24.91 -11.76
C HIS A 94 -24.11 -24.77 -11.18
N GLY A 95 -24.87 -25.86 -11.11
CA GLY A 95 -26.23 -25.86 -10.57
C GLY A 95 -26.30 -25.50 -9.08
N PHE A 96 -25.31 -25.93 -8.30
CA PHE A 96 -25.22 -25.55 -6.88
C PHE A 96 -24.85 -24.07 -6.71
N CYS A 97 -23.94 -23.56 -7.51
CA CYS A 97 -23.60 -22.13 -7.52
C CYS A 97 -24.81 -21.26 -7.89
N GLU A 98 -25.60 -21.68 -8.88
CA GLU A 98 -26.83 -21.01 -9.27
C GLU A 98 -27.88 -21.03 -8.15
N ARG A 99 -28.11 -22.18 -7.51
CA ARG A 99 -29.05 -22.35 -6.40
C ARG A 99 -28.70 -21.43 -5.21
N ASP A 100 -27.41 -21.33 -4.84
CA ASP A 100 -26.95 -20.64 -3.63
C ASP A 100 -26.48 -19.21 -3.90
N GLY A 101 -26.47 -18.77 -5.17
CA GLY A 101 -26.07 -17.44 -5.58
C GLY A 101 -24.57 -17.18 -5.40
N VAL A 102 -23.72 -18.19 -5.65
CA VAL A 102 -22.26 -18.12 -5.51
C VAL A 102 -21.61 -17.88 -6.87
N PRO A 103 -20.84 -16.80 -7.07
CA PRO A 103 -20.11 -16.58 -8.32
C PRO A 103 -19.14 -17.74 -8.61
N LEU A 104 -19.20 -18.27 -9.84
CA LEU A 104 -18.28 -19.29 -10.34
C LEU A 104 -17.45 -18.71 -11.48
N LEU A 105 -16.15 -18.67 -11.28
CA LEU A 105 -15.19 -18.04 -12.19
C LEU A 105 -14.10 -19.04 -12.60
N ARG A 106 -13.42 -18.74 -13.70
CA ARG A 106 -12.30 -19.56 -14.18
C ARG A 106 -11.09 -18.69 -14.53
N SER A 107 -9.91 -19.13 -14.11
CA SER A 107 -8.62 -18.52 -14.44
C SER A 107 -7.78 -19.48 -15.28
N SER A 108 -7.06 -18.98 -16.26
CA SER A 108 -6.08 -19.74 -17.05
C SER A 108 -4.77 -19.99 -16.28
N ASP A 109 -4.50 -19.20 -15.25
CA ASP A 109 -3.26 -19.24 -14.50
C ASP A 109 -3.11 -20.51 -13.66
N THR A 110 -1.87 -20.82 -13.31
CA THR A 110 -1.59 -21.85 -12.29
C THR A 110 -2.21 -21.43 -10.95
N THR A 111 -2.62 -22.41 -10.13
CA THR A 111 -3.28 -22.15 -8.83
C THR A 111 -2.46 -21.19 -7.94
N SER A 112 -1.14 -21.42 -7.85
CA SER A 112 -0.26 -20.58 -7.03
C SER A 112 -0.07 -19.18 -7.64
N GLY A 113 0.05 -19.09 -8.96
CA GLY A 113 0.18 -17.81 -9.68
C GLY A 113 -1.07 -16.96 -9.52
N PHE A 114 -2.25 -17.56 -9.74
CA PHE A 114 -3.53 -16.90 -9.53
C PHE A 114 -3.73 -16.42 -8.08
N MET A 115 -3.48 -17.29 -7.10
CA MET A 115 -3.60 -16.92 -5.68
C MET A 115 -2.67 -15.76 -5.31
N ALA A 116 -1.42 -15.77 -5.79
CA ALA A 116 -0.48 -14.69 -5.53
C ALA A 116 -0.95 -13.35 -6.15
N ALA A 117 -1.44 -13.38 -7.38
CA ALA A 117 -1.99 -12.21 -8.08
C ALA A 117 -3.26 -11.68 -7.37
N LEU A 118 -4.18 -12.58 -6.98
CA LEU A 118 -5.42 -12.24 -6.28
C LEU A 118 -5.13 -11.61 -4.91
N ILE A 119 -4.27 -12.22 -4.09
CA ILE A 119 -3.87 -11.68 -2.78
C ILE A 119 -3.21 -10.30 -2.96
N GLY A 120 -2.30 -10.16 -3.92
CA GLY A 120 -1.66 -8.88 -4.22
C GLY A 120 -2.68 -7.80 -4.59
N TYR A 121 -3.63 -8.10 -5.46
CA TYR A 121 -4.70 -7.20 -5.86
C TYR A 121 -5.60 -6.82 -4.68
N LEU A 122 -6.08 -7.81 -3.91
CA LEU A 122 -6.97 -7.58 -2.77
C LEU A 122 -6.29 -6.78 -1.65
N ASN A 123 -5.02 -7.03 -1.37
CA ASN A 123 -4.26 -6.24 -0.40
C ASN A 123 -4.25 -4.75 -0.74
N VAL A 124 -4.15 -4.41 -2.02
CA VAL A 124 -4.19 -3.02 -2.48
C VAL A 124 -5.62 -2.46 -2.42
N GLN A 125 -6.63 -3.23 -2.82
CA GLN A 125 -8.02 -2.76 -2.87
C GLN A 125 -8.67 -2.64 -1.49
N LEU A 126 -8.37 -3.58 -0.59
CA LEU A 126 -8.90 -3.63 0.78
C LEU A 126 -8.01 -2.91 1.79
N ALA A 127 -6.87 -2.36 1.35
CA ALA A 127 -5.95 -1.62 2.21
C ALA A 127 -6.68 -0.52 3.00
N SER A 128 -6.42 -0.45 4.29
CA SER A 128 -6.87 0.67 5.12
C SER A 128 -6.40 1.97 4.51
N ARG A 129 -7.32 2.94 4.37
CA ARG A 129 -7.08 4.22 3.72
C ARG A 129 -7.43 5.35 4.66
N ILE A 130 -6.61 6.38 4.66
CA ILE A 130 -6.91 7.67 5.28
C ILE A 130 -6.56 8.78 4.30
N THR A 131 -7.18 9.93 4.46
CA THR A 131 -6.80 11.15 3.75
C THR A 131 -6.20 12.12 4.75
N ASN A 132 -4.96 12.54 4.50
CA ASN A 132 -4.27 13.55 5.31
C ASN A 132 -4.19 14.86 4.52
N HIS A 133 -4.42 15.98 5.20
CA HIS A 133 -4.10 17.29 4.66
C HIS A 133 -2.58 17.48 4.62
N GLY A 134 -2.03 17.75 3.44
CA GLY A 134 -0.60 17.90 3.25
C GLY A 134 -0.19 17.91 1.79
N VAL A 135 1.10 17.92 1.56
CA VAL A 135 1.73 17.86 0.25
C VAL A 135 2.63 16.64 0.18
N PHE A 136 2.55 15.89 -0.90
CA PHE A 136 3.36 14.70 -1.07
C PHE A 136 4.23 14.81 -2.32
N VAL A 137 5.55 14.71 -2.13
CA VAL A 137 6.57 14.87 -3.16
C VAL A 137 7.57 13.72 -3.11
N GLU A 138 8.11 13.35 -4.26
CA GLU A 138 9.29 12.49 -4.35
C GLU A 138 10.54 13.36 -4.49
N VAL A 139 11.49 13.17 -3.59
CA VAL A 139 12.75 13.93 -3.54
C VAL A 139 13.92 12.93 -3.57
N TYR A 140 14.66 12.88 -4.67
CA TYR A 140 15.76 11.92 -4.90
C TYR A 140 15.37 10.45 -4.67
N GLY A 141 14.13 10.08 -5.00
CA GLY A 141 13.61 8.71 -4.81
C GLY A 141 13.09 8.42 -3.41
N GLU A 142 13.06 9.40 -2.50
CA GLU A 142 12.40 9.31 -1.20
C GLU A 142 11.04 9.99 -1.25
N GLY A 143 9.98 9.28 -0.82
CA GLY A 143 8.65 9.87 -0.68
C GLY A 143 8.54 10.68 0.60
N VAL A 144 8.38 11.99 0.47
CA VAL A 144 8.34 12.97 1.56
C VAL A 144 6.94 13.54 1.69
N LEU A 145 6.28 13.26 2.82
CA LEU A 145 4.99 13.83 3.19
C LEU A 145 5.19 15.11 4.00
N LEU A 146 4.84 16.27 3.42
CA LEU A 146 4.89 17.56 4.08
C LEU A 146 3.56 17.83 4.79
N ILE A 147 3.59 18.02 6.10
CA ILE A 147 2.45 18.39 6.94
C ILE A 147 2.71 19.71 7.65
N GLY A 148 1.67 20.33 8.16
CA GLY A 148 1.75 21.60 8.90
C GLY A 148 0.53 22.46 8.61
N ASP A 149 0.42 23.58 9.31
CA ASP A 149 -0.73 24.47 9.22
C ASP A 149 -0.94 25.03 7.83
N SER A 150 -2.18 25.43 7.54
CA SER A 150 -2.50 26.11 6.29
C SER A 150 -1.72 27.43 6.20
N GLY A 151 -1.08 27.67 5.04
CA GLY A 151 -0.29 28.88 4.81
C GLY A 151 1.15 28.84 5.29
N VAL A 152 1.63 27.71 5.80
CA VAL A 152 3.04 27.56 6.25
C VAL A 152 4.02 27.45 5.07
N GLY A 153 3.53 27.36 3.82
CA GLY A 153 4.38 27.32 2.63
C GLY A 153 4.59 25.92 2.03
N LYS A 154 3.71 24.94 2.32
CA LYS A 154 3.82 23.57 1.78
C LYS A 154 3.78 23.53 0.25
N SER A 155 2.74 24.14 -0.36
CA SER A 155 2.52 24.11 -1.82
C SER A 155 3.59 24.92 -2.56
N GLU A 156 4.00 26.07 -2.02
CA GLU A 156 5.09 26.88 -2.58
C GLU A 156 6.41 26.11 -2.56
N THR A 157 6.68 25.38 -1.47
CA THR A 157 7.86 24.51 -1.34
C THR A 157 7.81 23.37 -2.35
N ALA A 158 6.63 22.76 -2.56
CA ALA A 158 6.45 21.71 -3.56
C ALA A 158 6.76 22.20 -4.98
N ILE A 159 6.29 23.39 -5.37
CA ILE A 159 6.61 23.99 -6.67
C ILE A 159 8.11 24.23 -6.81
N GLU A 160 8.77 24.74 -5.78
CA GLU A 160 10.22 24.93 -5.82
C GLU A 160 10.96 23.59 -6.00
N LEU A 161 10.53 22.52 -5.30
CA LEU A 161 11.07 21.18 -5.47
C LEU A 161 10.84 20.64 -6.89
N VAL A 162 9.64 20.85 -7.46
CA VAL A 162 9.31 20.46 -8.84
C VAL A 162 10.20 21.19 -9.85
N LYS A 163 10.42 22.50 -9.69
CA LYS A 163 11.35 23.28 -10.53
C LYS A 163 12.79 22.79 -10.46
N ARG A 164 13.17 22.16 -9.35
CA ARG A 164 14.49 21.56 -9.12
C ARG A 164 14.60 20.11 -9.63
N GLY A 165 13.55 19.59 -10.27
CA GLY A 165 13.54 18.28 -10.92
C GLY A 165 12.94 17.15 -10.08
N HIS A 166 12.32 17.45 -8.95
CA HIS A 166 11.58 16.50 -8.14
C HIS A 166 10.16 16.32 -8.64
N ARG A 167 9.42 15.35 -8.11
CA ARG A 167 8.09 14.99 -8.62
C ARG A 167 7.00 15.22 -7.59
N LEU A 168 5.92 15.88 -8.02
CA LEU A 168 4.70 16.03 -7.23
C LEU A 168 3.85 14.77 -7.32
N ILE A 169 3.35 14.30 -6.19
CA ILE A 169 2.33 13.24 -6.12
C ILE A 169 0.97 13.85 -5.79
N ALA A 170 0.89 14.65 -4.71
CA ALA A 170 -0.36 15.24 -4.25
C ALA A 170 -0.13 16.60 -3.59
N ASP A 171 -1.10 17.50 -3.73
CA ASP A 171 -1.22 18.75 -2.98
C ASP A 171 -2.58 18.80 -2.29
N ASP A 172 -2.63 19.43 -1.13
CA ASP A 172 -3.80 19.62 -0.27
C ASP A 172 -4.33 18.32 0.37
N ALA A 173 -4.65 17.29 -0.38
CA ALA A 173 -5.14 16.01 0.12
C ALA A 173 -4.27 14.84 -0.37
N VAL A 174 -3.75 14.07 0.58
CA VAL A 174 -2.97 12.86 0.32
C VAL A 174 -3.73 11.65 0.80
N GLU A 175 -4.16 10.81 -0.14
CA GLU A 175 -4.70 9.48 0.17
C GLU A 175 -3.56 8.54 0.52
N ILE A 176 -3.56 8.02 1.73
CA ILE A 176 -2.53 7.10 2.23
C ILE A 176 -3.15 5.72 2.41
N ARG A 177 -2.49 4.70 1.87
CA ARG A 177 -2.90 3.29 1.94
C ARG A 177 -1.81 2.45 2.57
N ARG A 178 -2.19 1.53 3.45
CA ARG A 178 -1.28 0.54 4.01
C ARG A 178 -1.26 -0.69 3.11
N VAL A 179 -0.25 -0.81 2.24
CA VAL A 179 -0.14 -1.90 1.25
C VAL A 179 0.60 -3.13 1.77
N SER A 180 1.29 -3.02 2.92
CA SER A 180 1.91 -4.15 3.60
C SER A 180 2.10 -3.87 5.09
N ALA A 181 2.65 -4.83 5.83
CA ALA A 181 2.97 -4.67 7.26
C ALA A 181 3.92 -3.49 7.54
N LYS A 182 4.71 -3.06 6.54
CA LYS A 182 5.78 -2.05 6.70
C LYS A 182 5.73 -0.93 5.66
N THR A 183 4.71 -0.90 4.78
CA THR A 183 4.72 0.01 3.63
C THR A 183 3.42 0.80 3.53
N LEU A 184 3.56 2.12 3.51
CA LEU A 184 2.52 3.08 3.16
C LEU A 184 2.80 3.63 1.76
N VAL A 185 1.73 3.79 0.98
CA VAL A 185 1.77 4.42 -0.34
C VAL A 185 0.81 5.60 -0.33
N GLY A 186 1.30 6.75 -0.80
CA GLY A 186 0.52 7.97 -0.96
C GLY A 186 0.15 8.22 -2.42
N SER A 187 -1.01 8.83 -2.63
CA SER A 187 -1.51 9.28 -3.93
C SER A 187 -2.40 10.51 -3.78
N ALA A 188 -2.64 11.23 -4.86
CA ALA A 188 -3.70 12.24 -4.88
C ALA A 188 -5.06 11.58 -5.14
N PRO A 189 -6.16 12.10 -4.57
CA PRO A 189 -7.50 11.83 -5.06
C PRO A 189 -7.61 12.09 -6.57
N GLU A 190 -8.34 11.26 -7.29
CA GLU A 190 -8.35 11.28 -8.75
C GLU A 190 -8.81 12.63 -9.33
N ASN A 191 -9.79 13.26 -8.70
CA ASN A 191 -10.40 14.52 -9.12
C ASN A 191 -9.48 15.75 -8.97
N ILE A 192 -8.46 15.71 -8.10
CA ILE A 192 -7.51 16.81 -7.87
C ILE A 192 -6.08 16.46 -8.26
N ARG A 193 -5.88 15.32 -8.90
CA ARG A 193 -4.56 14.83 -9.29
C ARG A 193 -3.84 15.84 -10.21
N HIS A 194 -2.58 16.15 -9.85
CA HIS A 194 -1.69 17.11 -10.53
C HIS A 194 -2.05 18.58 -10.36
N PHE A 195 -3.13 18.91 -9.66
CA PHE A 195 -3.43 20.30 -9.33
C PHE A 195 -2.72 20.73 -8.05
N ILE A 196 -2.30 22.00 -8.03
CA ILE A 196 -1.71 22.69 -6.87
C ILE A 196 -2.43 24.02 -6.70
N GLU A 197 -2.76 24.36 -5.47
CA GLU A 197 -3.27 25.67 -5.11
C GLU A 197 -2.13 26.59 -4.64
N LEU A 198 -1.96 27.72 -5.31
CA LEU A 198 -0.98 28.75 -4.95
C LEU A 198 -1.68 30.05 -4.62
N ARG A 199 -1.50 30.53 -3.40
CA ARG A 199 -2.10 31.80 -2.97
C ARG A 199 -1.64 32.95 -3.85
N GLY A 200 -2.60 33.73 -4.34
CA GLY A 200 -2.35 34.86 -5.26
C GLY A 200 -2.20 34.49 -6.73
N VAL A 201 -2.04 33.19 -7.05
CA VAL A 201 -2.00 32.69 -8.44
C VAL A 201 -3.27 31.92 -8.78
N GLY A 202 -3.78 31.15 -7.83
CA GLY A 202 -4.92 30.26 -7.99
C GLY A 202 -4.51 28.80 -8.19
N ILE A 203 -5.41 28.01 -8.80
CA ILE A 203 -5.20 26.59 -9.07
C ILE A 203 -4.43 26.42 -10.37
N VAL A 204 -3.33 25.69 -10.34
CA VAL A 204 -2.49 25.39 -11.49
C VAL A 204 -2.33 23.88 -11.67
N ASN A 205 -2.16 23.42 -12.91
CA ASN A 205 -1.88 22.01 -13.19
C ASN A 205 -0.37 21.82 -13.40
N ALA A 206 0.29 21.18 -12.43
CA ALA A 206 1.74 20.98 -12.44
C ALA A 206 2.20 20.17 -13.66
N ARG A 207 1.43 19.17 -14.10
CA ARG A 207 1.74 18.39 -15.30
C ARG A 207 1.74 19.22 -16.57
N GLN A 208 0.81 20.17 -16.68
CA GLN A 208 0.71 21.04 -17.86
C GLN A 208 1.82 22.09 -17.89
N ILE A 209 2.22 22.61 -16.73
CA ILE A 209 3.24 23.66 -16.63
C ILE A 209 4.65 23.09 -16.72
N PHE A 210 4.94 21.98 -16.02
CA PHE A 210 6.30 21.45 -15.85
C PHE A 210 6.54 20.14 -16.61
N GLY A 211 5.50 19.57 -17.26
CA GLY A 211 5.59 18.36 -18.05
C GLY A 211 5.35 17.06 -17.24
N MET A 212 5.29 15.94 -17.97
CA MET A 212 5.02 14.62 -17.42
C MET A 212 6.04 14.16 -16.36
N GLY A 213 7.30 14.56 -16.51
CA GLY A 213 8.37 14.20 -15.59
C GLY A 213 8.27 14.86 -14.21
N ALA A 214 7.46 15.91 -14.09
CA ALA A 214 7.27 16.68 -12.86
C ALA A 214 6.23 16.07 -11.91
N VAL A 215 5.52 15.04 -12.33
CA VAL A 215 4.43 14.43 -11.56
C VAL A 215 4.59 12.90 -11.47
N LYS A 216 4.02 12.31 -10.43
CA LYS A 216 3.95 10.87 -10.21
C LYS A 216 2.57 10.53 -9.64
N ILE A 217 2.04 9.35 -9.97
CA ILE A 217 0.70 8.95 -9.53
C ILE A 217 0.71 8.48 -8.09
N THR A 218 1.69 7.66 -7.74
CA THR A 218 1.84 7.08 -6.40
C THR A 218 3.30 7.01 -6.02
N GLU A 219 3.58 7.09 -4.73
CA GLU A 219 4.92 6.84 -4.18
C GLU A 219 4.81 6.23 -2.79
N LYS A 220 5.82 5.46 -2.38
CA LYS A 220 5.99 5.00 -1.01
C LYS A 220 6.27 6.20 -0.11
N ILE A 221 5.69 6.24 1.09
CA ILE A 221 6.01 7.27 2.08
C ILE A 221 7.21 6.79 2.90
N ASP A 222 8.31 7.53 2.78
CA ASP A 222 9.58 7.20 3.44
C ASP A 222 9.83 8.01 4.70
N MET A 223 9.33 9.26 4.74
CA MET A 223 9.41 10.14 5.89
C MET A 223 8.31 11.20 5.87
N VAL A 224 8.08 11.77 7.04
CA VAL A 224 7.18 12.90 7.23
C VAL A 224 7.99 14.11 7.65
N ILE A 225 7.73 15.26 7.05
CA ILE A 225 8.31 16.53 7.44
C ILE A 225 7.17 17.45 7.91
N ARG A 226 7.26 17.88 9.16
CA ARG A 226 6.36 18.88 9.73
C ARG A 226 6.98 20.26 9.54
N LEU A 227 6.29 21.13 8.81
CA LEU A 227 6.61 22.53 8.72
C LEU A 227 5.83 23.29 9.79
N GLU A 228 6.51 24.05 10.63
CA GLU A 228 5.87 24.86 11.65
C GLU A 228 6.47 26.28 11.67
N PRO A 229 5.70 27.33 12.00
CA PRO A 229 6.26 28.66 12.20
C PRO A 229 7.37 28.62 13.24
N TRP A 230 8.41 29.42 13.05
CA TRP A 230 9.48 29.55 14.04
C TRP A 230 8.93 29.98 15.42
N ASN A 231 9.27 29.24 16.45
CA ASN A 231 8.93 29.56 17.83
C ASN A 231 10.22 29.72 18.64
N GLN A 232 10.40 30.89 19.25
CA GLN A 232 11.59 31.21 20.07
C GLN A 232 11.66 30.38 21.35
N ASP A 233 10.51 29.95 21.89
CA ASP A 233 10.41 29.20 23.13
C ASP A 233 10.61 27.68 22.93
N LYS A 234 10.72 27.24 21.68
CA LYS A 234 10.91 25.84 21.33
C LYS A 234 12.38 25.53 21.00
N VAL A 235 12.90 24.51 21.65
CA VAL A 235 14.23 23.98 21.31
C VAL A 235 14.10 23.05 20.10
N TYR A 236 14.82 23.36 19.04
CA TYR A 236 14.87 22.52 17.84
C TYR A 236 16.14 21.67 17.87
N ASP A 237 16.03 20.38 17.55
CA ASP A 237 17.19 19.51 17.42
C ASP A 237 18.14 20.05 16.36
N ARG A 238 19.38 20.33 16.75
CA ARG A 238 20.43 20.83 15.85
C ARG A 238 21.39 19.74 15.42
N MET A 239 21.44 18.64 16.16
CA MET A 239 22.40 17.58 15.93
C MET A 239 21.83 16.41 15.14
N GLY A 240 20.51 16.30 15.06
CA GLY A 240 19.85 15.19 14.37
C GLY A 240 20.04 13.85 15.08
N LEU A 241 20.27 13.88 16.39
CA LEU A 241 20.40 12.70 17.23
C LEU A 241 19.04 12.16 17.66
N ASP A 242 18.07 13.03 17.86
CA ASP A 242 16.71 12.64 18.23
C ASP A 242 15.98 12.07 17.00
N ASN A 243 15.52 10.84 17.15
CA ASN A 243 14.69 10.21 16.14
C ASN A 243 13.23 10.33 16.55
N GLU A 244 12.55 11.34 16.03
CA GLU A 244 11.09 11.44 16.15
C GLU A 244 10.40 10.53 15.14
N TYR A 245 9.25 9.98 15.53
CA TYR A 245 8.41 9.15 14.69
C TYR A 245 6.96 9.59 14.77
N THR A 246 6.24 9.41 13.67
CA THR A 246 4.78 9.55 13.63
C THR A 246 4.15 8.22 13.23
N ASP A 247 2.99 7.92 13.78
CA ASP A 247 2.23 6.72 13.42
C ASP A 247 1.18 7.06 12.37
N ILE A 248 1.20 6.33 11.27
CA ILE A 248 0.17 6.42 10.23
C ILE A 248 -0.30 4.99 9.93
N LEU A 249 -1.57 4.69 10.15
CA LEU A 249 -2.16 3.38 9.94
C LEU A 249 -1.38 2.23 10.63
N GLY A 250 -0.82 2.48 11.82
CA GLY A 250 -0.05 1.51 12.60
C GLY A 250 1.38 1.28 12.07
N ILE A 251 1.88 2.16 11.19
CA ILE A 251 3.28 2.16 10.73
C ILE A 251 3.98 3.41 11.20
N LYS A 252 5.11 3.21 11.91
CA LYS A 252 5.96 4.31 12.39
C LYS A 252 6.87 4.79 11.26
N LEU A 253 6.73 6.06 10.91
CA LEU A 253 7.58 6.76 9.93
C LEU A 253 8.47 7.78 10.64
N PRO A 254 9.72 7.99 10.16
CA PRO A 254 10.55 9.08 10.63
C PRO A 254 9.84 10.43 10.46
N LEU A 255 9.84 11.23 11.52
CA LEU A 255 9.30 12.59 11.53
C LEU A 255 10.45 13.57 11.72
N LEU A 256 10.49 14.61 10.89
CA LEU A 256 11.40 15.73 11.05
C LEU A 256 10.59 17.02 11.17
N THR A 257 10.82 17.78 12.22
CA THR A 257 10.17 19.09 12.41
C THR A 257 11.11 20.20 11.93
N ILE A 258 10.68 20.95 10.90
CA ILE A 258 11.46 22.06 10.33
C ILE A 258 10.77 23.38 10.65
N PRO A 259 11.42 24.27 11.41
CA PRO A 259 10.90 25.61 11.65
C PRO A 259 11.03 26.48 10.40
N VAL A 260 9.92 27.11 10.02
CA VAL A 260 9.84 28.03 8.89
C VAL A 260 10.14 29.43 9.38
N HIS A 261 11.14 30.04 8.75
CA HIS A 261 11.54 31.43 9.03
C HIS A 261 11.68 32.18 7.71
N PRO A 262 11.27 33.45 7.61
CA PRO A 262 11.49 34.26 6.41
C PRO A 262 12.95 34.22 5.93
N GLY A 263 13.15 34.01 4.62
CA GLY A 263 14.47 33.94 4.01
C GLY A 263 15.14 32.55 3.99
N ARG A 264 14.53 31.51 4.62
CA ARG A 264 15.03 30.14 4.48
C ARG A 264 14.52 29.49 3.22
N ASN A 265 15.41 28.86 2.47
CA ASN A 265 15.03 28.03 1.33
C ASN A 265 14.65 26.62 1.83
N LEU A 266 13.34 26.39 1.99
CA LEU A 266 12.82 25.13 2.48
C LEU A 266 13.09 23.96 1.52
N ALA A 267 13.10 24.20 0.22
CA ALA A 267 13.35 23.15 -0.76
C ALA A 267 14.75 22.53 -0.57
N ILE A 268 15.78 23.35 -0.39
CA ILE A 268 17.15 22.88 -0.12
C ILE A 268 17.20 22.07 1.18
N ILE A 269 16.53 22.53 2.23
CA ILE A 269 16.52 21.83 3.51
C ILE A 269 15.84 20.46 3.37
N ILE A 270 14.74 20.39 2.62
CA ILE A 270 14.01 19.13 2.37
C ILE A 270 14.84 18.19 1.50
N GLU A 271 15.54 18.69 0.48
CA GLU A 271 16.49 17.89 -0.31
C GLU A 271 17.54 17.23 0.57
N VAL A 272 18.18 18.01 1.43
CA VAL A 272 19.21 17.49 2.36
C VAL A 272 18.60 16.52 3.37
N ALA A 273 17.39 16.80 3.89
CA ALA A 273 16.69 15.92 4.82
C ALA A 273 16.36 14.57 4.18
N ALA A 274 15.88 14.55 2.93
CA ALA A 274 15.60 13.32 2.19
C ALA A 274 16.87 12.51 1.95
N MET A 275 17.96 13.15 1.51
CA MET A 275 19.26 12.50 1.32
C MET A 275 19.82 11.92 2.63
N ASN A 276 19.73 12.68 3.73
CA ASN A 276 20.16 12.23 5.05
C ASN A 276 19.33 11.07 5.57
N ASN A 277 17.99 11.08 5.36
CA ASN A 277 17.13 9.96 5.70
C ASN A 277 17.54 8.68 4.94
N ARG A 278 17.86 8.81 3.66
CA ARG A 278 18.38 7.72 2.85
C ARG A 278 19.70 7.19 3.38
N GLN A 279 20.64 8.07 3.75
CA GLN A 279 21.91 7.69 4.36
C GLN A 279 21.70 6.93 5.68
N LYS A 280 20.80 7.42 6.55
CA LYS A 280 20.44 6.74 7.80
C LYS A 280 19.85 5.34 7.53
N LYS A 281 19.02 5.16 6.52
CA LYS A 281 18.49 3.85 6.10
C LYS A 281 19.61 2.91 5.63
N MET A 282 20.66 3.45 5.02
CA MET A 282 21.85 2.72 4.58
C MET A 282 22.88 2.50 5.70
N GLY A 283 22.56 2.89 6.94
CA GLY A 283 23.40 2.66 8.10
C GLY A 283 24.41 3.76 8.41
N TYR A 284 24.45 4.83 7.63
CA TYR A 284 25.32 5.96 7.90
C TYR A 284 24.57 7.06 8.66
N ASN A 285 25.16 7.53 9.76
CA ASN A 285 24.62 8.66 10.53
C ASN A 285 25.76 9.65 10.84
N ALA A 286 25.73 10.80 10.15
CA ALA A 286 26.75 11.85 10.29
C ALA A 286 26.84 12.41 11.72
N ALA A 287 25.72 12.49 12.45
CA ALA A 287 25.74 12.95 13.84
C ALA A 287 26.51 11.97 14.75
N TYR A 288 26.33 10.67 14.55
CA TYR A 288 27.08 9.64 15.29
C TYR A 288 28.58 9.65 14.94
N GLU A 289 28.92 9.87 13.68
CA GLU A 289 30.30 10.02 13.27
C GLU A 289 30.96 11.25 13.92
N LEU A 290 30.27 12.38 13.91
CA LEU A 290 30.75 13.60 14.56
C LEU A 290 30.97 13.38 16.07
N MET A 291 30.02 12.79 16.79
CA MET A 291 30.14 12.49 18.21
C MET A 291 31.33 11.58 18.49
N ARG A 292 31.54 10.55 17.66
CA ARG A 292 32.71 9.67 17.77
C ARG A 292 34.02 10.44 17.57
N ASN A 293 34.09 11.33 16.58
CA ASN A 293 35.25 12.14 16.31
C ASN A 293 35.58 13.14 17.42
N LEU A 294 34.52 13.56 18.16
CA LEU A 294 34.69 14.42 19.35
C LEU A 294 35.01 13.65 20.64
N GLY A 295 35.17 12.33 20.58
CA GLY A 295 35.46 11.50 21.75
C GLY A 295 34.26 11.24 22.67
N MET A 296 33.03 11.51 22.20
CA MET A 296 31.78 11.36 22.95
C MET A 296 31.07 10.06 22.55
N ALA A 297 31.81 9.00 22.27
CA ALA A 297 31.23 7.73 21.77
C ALA A 297 30.39 7.02 22.82
N ASP A 298 30.67 7.19 24.10
CA ASP A 298 29.95 6.55 25.22
C ASP A 298 28.56 7.13 25.44
N ASP A 299 28.28 8.33 24.95
CA ASP A 299 26.98 9.02 25.02
C ASP A 299 26.04 8.61 23.87
N LEU A 300 26.50 7.76 22.93
CA LEU A 300 25.69 7.33 21.80
C LEU A 300 24.78 6.16 22.19
N PRO A 301 23.51 6.16 21.72
CA PRO A 301 22.69 4.99 21.87
C PRO A 301 23.37 3.80 21.15
N PRO A 302 23.20 2.56 21.67
CA PRO A 302 23.79 1.39 21.04
C PRO A 302 23.36 1.31 19.57
N ALA A 303 24.35 1.13 18.66
CA ALA A 303 24.10 0.96 17.24
C ALA A 303 23.08 -0.16 17.04
N SER A 304 21.99 0.12 16.33
CA SER A 304 21.00 -0.94 16.05
C SER A 304 21.71 -2.06 15.28
N PRO A 305 21.46 -3.33 15.61
CA PRO A 305 22.25 -4.47 15.08
C PRO A 305 22.15 -4.71 13.56
N LYS A 306 21.50 -3.86 12.81
CA LYS A 306 21.18 -4.05 11.38
C LYS A 306 22.12 -3.38 10.39
N THR A 307 23.25 -2.82 10.81
CA THR A 307 23.89 -1.77 10.00
C THR A 307 25.14 -2.18 9.21
N GLN A 308 25.69 -3.35 9.30
CA GLN A 308 26.87 -3.73 8.48
C GLN A 308 26.92 -5.15 7.93
N GLU A 309 26.24 -6.13 8.54
CA GLU A 309 26.36 -7.52 8.10
C GLU A 309 25.37 -7.95 7.00
N GLU A 310 24.29 -7.22 6.77
CA GLU A 310 23.27 -7.60 5.78
C GLU A 310 23.57 -7.13 4.34
N TRP A 311 24.49 -6.17 4.15
CA TRP A 311 24.82 -5.63 2.81
C TRP A 311 25.79 -6.52 2.01
N TYR A 312 26.52 -7.42 2.67
CA TYR A 312 27.43 -8.36 2.00
C TYR A 312 26.79 -9.70 1.63
N LYS A 313 25.47 -9.85 1.84
CA LYS A 313 24.76 -11.11 1.57
C LYS A 313 23.82 -11.06 0.34
N TYR A 314 23.78 -9.94 -0.38
CA TYR A 314 23.03 -9.82 -1.63
C TYR A 314 23.90 -9.39 -2.78
#